data_a378d705b47fbf056446e6d6fd0552fd
#
_entry.id   a378d705b47fbf056446e6d6fd0552fd
#
_cell.length_a   1.000
_cell.length_b   1.000
_cell.length_c   1.000
_cell.angle_alpha   90.00
_cell.angle_beta   90.00
_cell.angle_gamma   90.00
#
_symmetry.space_group_name_H-M   'P 1'
#
loop_
_entity.id
_entity.type
_entity.pdbx_description
1 polymer ?
#
loop_
_entity_poly.entity_id
_entity_poly.type
_entity_poly.pdbx_seq_one_letter_code
_entity_poly.pdbx_strand_id
1 'polypeptide(L)'
;MTYNTELYRELQPFLHLDEQVLWTGKPYTSRSYHTSPFLVIFSLFWCGFAVFWTVMASSAGGFFGLFGIPFVCVGIYLLYSVFFGQKKAIQSAIYAVTDRRALILTHDRNGVNCTEYVFANLANISLEDVQGDTGTIRFVQPMPYYNGYHYGNAYYGRRRGGYDARRELSTAFFMIDGVHEVYRMISEQLGRTA
;
A
#
# COMPACT_ATOMS: atom_id res chain seq x y z
N MET A 1 13.81 22.17 -3.58
CA MET A 1 13.45 21.12 -4.56
C MET A 1 14.21 19.87 -4.18
N THR A 2 13.51 18.90 -3.59
CA THR A 2 14.13 17.64 -3.11
C THR A 2 13.57 16.50 -3.96
N TYR A 3 14.15 16.28 -5.12
CA TYR A 3 13.79 15.11 -5.91
C TYR A 3 15.02 14.21 -6.12
N ASN A 4 14.77 12.91 -6.05
CA ASN A 4 15.79 11.89 -6.31
C ASN A 4 15.84 11.62 -7.81
N THR A 5 17.01 11.78 -8.41
CA THR A 5 17.22 11.63 -9.87
C THR A 5 16.87 10.24 -10.40
N GLU A 6 17.04 9.20 -9.59
CA GLU A 6 16.64 7.83 -9.98
C GLU A 6 15.12 7.71 -10.07
N LEU A 7 14.38 8.25 -9.07
CA LEU A 7 12.92 8.23 -9.08
C LEU A 7 12.34 9.08 -10.21
N TYR A 8 12.98 10.21 -10.51
CA TYR A 8 12.58 11.07 -11.62
C TYR A 8 12.62 10.33 -12.96
N ARG A 9 13.64 9.50 -13.20
CA ARG A 9 13.76 8.71 -14.45
C ARG A 9 12.59 7.72 -14.60
N GLU A 10 12.15 7.09 -13.52
CA GLU A 10 10.99 6.18 -13.55
C GLU A 10 9.67 6.91 -13.78
N LEU A 11 9.57 8.16 -13.35
CA LEU A 11 8.39 9.02 -13.52
C LEU A 11 8.29 9.63 -14.93
N GLN A 12 9.42 9.82 -15.60
CA GLN A 12 9.50 10.54 -16.88
C GLN A 12 8.48 10.09 -17.94
N PRO A 13 8.20 8.78 -18.15
CA PRO A 13 7.22 8.33 -19.13
C PRO A 13 5.77 8.76 -18.82
N PHE A 14 5.49 9.15 -17.57
CA PHE A 14 4.16 9.49 -17.08
C PHE A 14 3.95 11.00 -16.88
N LEU A 15 5.00 11.81 -17.12
CA LEU A 15 4.95 13.26 -17.00
C LEU A 15 4.48 13.89 -18.31
N HIS A 16 3.71 14.98 -18.23
CA HIS A 16 3.40 15.82 -19.37
C HIS A 16 4.60 16.71 -19.73
N LEU A 17 4.65 17.18 -20.99
CA LEU A 17 5.79 17.93 -21.54
C LEU A 17 6.15 19.20 -20.74
N ASP A 18 5.15 19.89 -20.15
CA ASP A 18 5.32 21.13 -19.40
C ASP A 18 5.09 20.97 -17.89
N GLU A 19 5.19 19.74 -17.37
CA GLU A 19 4.91 19.44 -15.98
C GLU A 19 6.18 19.45 -15.14
N GLN A 20 6.18 20.24 -14.07
CA GLN A 20 7.32 20.36 -13.16
C GLN A 20 7.13 19.46 -11.94
N VAL A 21 8.09 18.58 -11.71
CA VAL A 21 8.13 17.75 -10.49
C VAL A 21 8.70 18.60 -9.34
N LEU A 22 7.89 18.76 -8.30
CA LEU A 22 8.22 19.51 -7.10
C LEU A 22 8.87 18.62 -6.03
N TRP A 23 8.38 17.39 -5.91
CA TRP A 23 8.86 16.41 -4.92
C TRP A 23 8.71 14.98 -5.43
N THR A 24 9.63 14.11 -5.02
CA THR A 24 9.55 12.66 -5.24
C THR A 24 9.91 11.91 -3.98
N GLY A 25 9.22 10.81 -3.71
CA GLY A 25 9.47 9.98 -2.53
C GLY A 25 9.02 8.55 -2.67
N LYS A 26 9.37 7.75 -1.68
CA LYS A 26 8.94 6.36 -1.50
C LYS A 26 8.31 6.20 -0.12
N PRO A 27 7.46 5.18 0.07
CA PRO A 27 6.96 4.85 1.40
C PRO A 27 8.12 4.56 2.36
N TYR A 28 8.04 5.10 3.57
CA TYR A 28 9.00 4.81 4.63
C TYR A 28 8.78 3.39 5.15
N THR A 29 9.75 2.51 4.96
CA THR A 29 9.60 1.07 5.21
C THR A 29 9.98 0.64 6.62
N SER A 30 10.50 1.54 7.47
CA SER A 30 10.99 1.22 8.82
C SER A 30 9.88 0.79 9.79
N ARG A 31 8.62 1.03 9.46
CA ARG A 31 7.51 0.74 10.37
C ARG A 31 6.89 -0.60 10.10
N SER A 32 6.68 -1.32 11.18
CA SER A 32 5.98 -2.60 11.22
C SER A 32 4.55 -2.39 10.70
N TYR A 33 4.28 -2.93 9.51
CA TYR A 33 2.91 -3.02 9.01
C TYR A 33 2.11 -3.85 9.99
N HIS A 34 0.96 -3.35 10.39
CA HIS A 34 0.02 -4.12 11.18
C HIS A 34 -0.50 -5.29 10.35
N THR A 35 0.30 -6.33 10.28
CA THR A 35 -0.20 -7.63 9.86
C THR A 35 -1.28 -8.01 10.88
N SER A 36 -2.47 -8.39 10.40
CA SER A 36 -3.55 -8.80 11.29
C SER A 36 -3.01 -9.83 12.28
N PRO A 37 -3.06 -9.57 13.61
CA PRO A 37 -2.56 -10.52 14.61
C PRO A 37 -3.26 -11.88 14.49
N PHE A 38 -4.50 -11.89 14.03
CA PHE A 38 -5.24 -13.11 13.73
C PHE A 38 -4.54 -13.94 12.64
N LEU A 39 -4.08 -13.33 11.54
CA LEU A 39 -3.38 -14.06 10.47
C LEU A 39 -2.03 -14.62 10.96
N VAL A 40 -1.32 -13.89 11.80
CA VAL A 40 -0.07 -14.38 12.39
C VAL A 40 -0.34 -15.60 13.27
N ILE A 41 -1.29 -15.50 14.20
CA ILE A 41 -1.65 -16.59 15.12
C ILE A 41 -2.16 -17.79 14.32
N PHE A 42 -3.04 -17.56 13.34
CA PHE A 42 -3.58 -18.61 12.49
C PHE A 42 -2.49 -19.35 11.70
N SER A 43 -1.55 -18.61 11.08
CA SER A 43 -0.46 -19.23 10.31
C SER A 43 0.51 -20.03 11.18
N LEU A 44 0.79 -19.56 12.39
CA LEU A 44 1.59 -20.30 13.36
C LEU A 44 0.89 -21.58 13.83
N PHE A 45 -0.40 -21.46 14.17
CA PHE A 45 -1.22 -22.62 14.55
C PHE A 45 -1.30 -23.64 13.42
N TRP A 46 -1.58 -23.20 12.19
CA TRP A 46 -1.65 -24.08 11.02
C TRP A 46 -0.32 -24.80 10.76
N CYS A 47 0.78 -24.08 10.82
CA CYS A 47 2.10 -24.68 10.60
C CYS A 47 2.42 -25.71 11.67
N GLY A 48 2.19 -25.42 12.95
CA GLY A 48 2.39 -26.34 14.06
C GLY A 48 1.51 -27.60 13.94
N PHE A 49 0.22 -27.40 13.59
CA PHE A 49 -0.71 -28.50 13.37
C PHE A 49 -0.28 -29.38 12.19
N ALA A 50 0.15 -28.79 11.07
CA ALA A 50 0.58 -29.53 9.88
C ALA A 50 1.81 -30.39 10.17
N VAL A 51 2.80 -29.86 10.90
CA VAL A 51 3.99 -30.60 11.33
C VAL A 51 3.60 -31.75 12.28
N PHE A 52 2.81 -31.46 13.32
CA PHE A 52 2.33 -32.46 14.27
C PHE A 52 1.60 -33.61 13.56
N TRP A 53 0.66 -33.29 12.69
CA TRP A 53 -0.10 -34.28 11.93
C TRP A 53 0.81 -35.13 11.03
N THR A 54 1.77 -34.52 10.34
CA THR A 54 2.71 -35.22 9.46
C THR A 54 3.54 -36.25 10.24
N VAL A 55 4.04 -35.88 11.44
CA VAL A 55 4.80 -36.77 12.30
C VAL A 55 3.92 -37.92 12.79
N MET A 56 2.70 -37.64 13.26
CA MET A 56 1.77 -38.67 13.72
C MET A 56 1.36 -39.62 12.60
N ALA A 57 1.05 -39.12 11.42
CA ALA A 57 0.68 -39.93 10.27
C ALA A 57 1.85 -40.81 9.78
N SER A 58 3.08 -40.31 9.86
CA SER A 58 4.29 -41.09 9.50
C SER A 58 4.53 -42.26 10.46
N SER A 59 4.15 -42.11 11.74
CA SER A 59 4.29 -43.22 12.71
C SER A 59 3.26 -44.33 12.52
N ALA A 60 2.11 -44.03 11.92
CA ALA A 60 1.06 -45.02 11.59
C ALA A 60 1.34 -45.81 10.29
N GLY A 61 2.21 -45.28 9.42
CA GLY A 61 2.68 -45.92 8.18
C GLY A 61 3.30 -44.88 7.26
N GLY A 62 4.58 -45.06 6.88
CA GLY A 62 5.39 -44.04 6.21
C GLY A 62 4.75 -43.38 4.98
N PHE A 63 3.90 -44.10 4.26
CA PHE A 63 3.18 -43.57 3.11
C PHE A 63 2.18 -42.45 3.48
N PHE A 64 1.52 -42.55 4.64
CA PHE A 64 0.58 -41.55 5.10
C PHE A 64 1.24 -40.20 5.45
N GLY A 65 2.51 -40.20 5.81
CA GLY A 65 3.28 -38.97 6.06
C GLY A 65 3.44 -38.12 4.80
N LEU A 66 3.44 -38.69 3.59
CA LEU A 66 3.52 -37.94 2.34
C LEU A 66 2.34 -37.00 2.14
N PHE A 67 1.16 -37.33 2.64
CA PHE A 67 0.00 -36.45 2.59
C PHE A 67 0.17 -35.18 3.45
N GLY A 68 1.03 -35.20 4.46
CA GLY A 68 1.34 -34.05 5.28
C GLY A 68 2.18 -32.98 4.57
N ILE A 69 3.00 -33.35 3.58
CA ILE A 69 3.91 -32.44 2.90
C ILE A 69 3.19 -31.24 2.28
N PRO A 70 2.09 -31.40 1.51
CA PRO A 70 1.35 -30.25 0.96
C PRO A 70 0.87 -29.29 2.03
N PHE A 71 0.41 -29.80 3.19
CA PHE A 71 -0.07 -28.96 4.30
C PHE A 71 1.06 -28.17 4.96
N VAL A 72 2.24 -28.76 5.10
CA VAL A 72 3.44 -28.08 5.59
C VAL A 72 3.86 -26.99 4.58
N CYS A 73 3.87 -27.27 3.28
CA CYS A 73 4.17 -26.28 2.25
C CYS A 73 3.20 -25.09 2.30
N VAL A 74 1.89 -25.33 2.48
CA VAL A 74 0.89 -24.29 2.66
C VAL A 74 1.19 -23.46 3.92
N GLY A 75 1.55 -24.11 5.02
CA GLY A 75 1.91 -23.43 6.27
C GLY A 75 3.12 -22.49 6.10
N ILE A 76 4.17 -22.97 5.44
CA ILE A 76 5.36 -22.16 5.13
C ILE A 76 5.00 -21.00 4.21
N TYR A 77 4.18 -21.22 3.18
CA TYR A 77 3.72 -20.18 2.28
C TYR A 77 2.92 -19.10 3.02
N LEU A 78 2.02 -19.48 3.93
CA LEU A 78 1.26 -18.54 4.76
C LEU A 78 2.17 -17.69 5.62
N LEU A 79 3.14 -18.30 6.31
CA LEU A 79 4.14 -17.57 7.10
C LEU A 79 4.95 -16.61 6.22
N TYR A 80 5.44 -17.07 5.08
CA TYR A 80 6.17 -16.21 4.14
C TYR A 80 5.33 -15.03 3.66
N SER A 81 4.07 -15.27 3.30
CA SER A 81 3.14 -14.24 2.83
C SER A 81 2.87 -13.18 3.90
N VAL A 82 2.69 -13.61 5.16
CA VAL A 82 2.43 -12.75 6.29
C VAL A 82 3.63 -11.84 6.61
N PHE A 83 4.86 -12.38 6.57
CA PHE A 83 6.05 -11.63 6.98
C PHE A 83 6.71 -10.83 5.85
N PHE A 84 6.64 -11.32 4.61
CA PHE A 84 7.40 -10.74 3.50
C PHE A 84 6.52 -10.16 2.38
N GLY A 85 5.28 -10.65 2.22
CA GLY A 85 4.43 -10.28 1.10
C GLY A 85 4.10 -8.79 1.03
N GLN A 86 3.83 -8.18 2.18
CA GLN A 86 3.45 -6.77 2.26
C GLN A 86 4.66 -5.83 2.07
N LYS A 87 5.81 -6.15 2.62
CA LYS A 87 7.02 -5.32 2.49
C LYS A 87 7.41 -5.08 1.03
N LYS A 88 7.37 -6.12 0.22
CA LYS A 88 7.72 -6.03 -1.20
C LYS A 88 6.76 -5.14 -2.00
N ALA A 89 5.46 -5.23 -1.73
CA ALA A 89 4.46 -4.40 -2.38
C ALA A 89 4.67 -2.91 -2.10
N ILE A 90 5.04 -2.58 -0.87
CA ILE A 90 5.23 -1.20 -0.42
C ILE A 90 6.51 -0.60 -0.98
N GLN A 91 7.60 -1.34 -1.00
CA GLN A 91 8.87 -0.88 -1.58
C GLN A 91 8.77 -0.58 -3.08
N SER A 92 7.75 -1.09 -3.75
CA SER A 92 7.53 -0.88 -5.18
C SER A 92 6.73 0.38 -5.52
N ALA A 93 6.24 1.13 -4.53
CA ALA A 93 5.50 2.37 -4.76
C ALA A 93 6.46 3.57 -4.86
N ILE A 94 6.17 4.46 -5.80
CA ILE A 94 6.86 5.75 -6.00
C ILE A 94 5.80 6.84 -6.02
N TYR A 95 6.07 7.89 -5.27
CA TYR A 95 5.21 9.04 -5.16
C TYR A 95 5.87 10.26 -5.77
N ALA A 96 5.08 11.11 -6.43
CA ALA A 96 5.54 12.40 -6.91
C ALA A 96 4.45 13.46 -6.74
N VAL A 97 4.88 14.67 -6.44
CA VAL A 97 4.06 15.87 -6.47
C VAL A 97 4.57 16.74 -7.60
N THR A 98 3.66 17.15 -8.48
CA THR A 98 3.95 18.08 -9.55
C THR A 98 3.24 19.42 -9.29
N ASP A 99 3.37 20.35 -10.20
CA ASP A 99 2.67 21.64 -10.17
C ASP A 99 1.16 21.50 -10.43
N ARG A 100 0.66 20.35 -10.93
CA ARG A 100 -0.75 20.15 -11.35
C ARG A 100 -1.45 18.97 -10.70
N ARG A 101 -0.70 17.94 -10.30
CA ARG A 101 -1.26 16.67 -9.78
C ARG A 101 -0.29 15.93 -8.86
N ALA A 102 -0.84 15.03 -8.07
CA ALA A 102 -0.06 14.02 -7.36
C ALA A 102 -0.09 12.71 -8.14
N LEU A 103 1.06 12.05 -8.27
CA LEU A 103 1.26 10.80 -9.00
C LEU A 103 1.64 9.69 -8.03
N ILE A 104 1.02 8.53 -8.21
CA ILE A 104 1.34 7.30 -7.48
C ILE A 104 1.65 6.22 -8.50
N LEU A 105 2.92 5.82 -8.59
CA LEU A 105 3.34 4.68 -9.38
C LEU A 105 3.44 3.46 -8.48
N THR A 106 2.83 2.35 -8.88
CA THR A 106 2.95 1.07 -8.19
C THR A 106 3.40 0.00 -9.18
N HIS A 107 4.48 -0.70 -8.84
CA HIS A 107 4.94 -1.83 -9.65
C HIS A 107 4.25 -3.10 -9.20
N ASP A 108 3.57 -3.76 -10.10
CA ASP A 108 3.00 -5.10 -9.91
C ASP A 108 3.69 -6.11 -10.83
N ARG A 109 3.41 -7.40 -10.62
CA ARG A 109 3.93 -8.49 -11.47
C ARG A 109 3.55 -8.34 -12.94
N ASN A 110 2.46 -7.64 -13.22
CA ASN A 110 1.88 -7.46 -14.55
C ASN A 110 2.27 -6.14 -15.23
N GLY A 111 3.02 -5.27 -14.55
CA GLY A 111 3.42 -3.97 -15.08
C GLY A 111 3.41 -2.83 -14.06
N VAL A 112 3.48 -1.61 -14.55
CA VAL A 112 3.44 -0.38 -13.77
C VAL A 112 2.05 0.22 -13.85
N ASN A 113 1.42 0.44 -12.70
CA ASN A 113 0.17 1.18 -12.58
C ASN A 113 0.48 2.60 -12.13
N CYS A 114 -0.02 3.58 -12.87
CA CYS A 114 0.03 4.99 -12.52
C CYS A 114 -1.36 5.46 -12.12
N THR A 115 -1.49 5.98 -10.91
CA THR A 115 -2.71 6.65 -10.43
C THR A 115 -2.40 8.13 -10.25
N GLU A 116 -3.27 8.99 -10.79
CA GLU A 116 -3.12 10.43 -10.74
C GLU A 116 -4.25 11.11 -9.97
N TYR A 117 -3.90 12.14 -9.23
CA TYR A 117 -4.81 12.99 -8.47
C TYR A 117 -4.61 14.44 -8.90
N VAL A 118 -5.42 14.89 -9.87
CA VAL A 118 -5.38 16.25 -10.39
C VAL A 118 -5.90 17.21 -9.33
N PHE A 119 -5.12 18.22 -8.96
CA PHE A 119 -5.46 19.12 -7.86
C PHE A 119 -6.76 19.90 -8.09
N ALA A 120 -7.05 20.31 -9.31
CA ALA A 120 -8.31 20.97 -9.65
C ALA A 120 -9.57 20.10 -9.40
N ASN A 121 -9.42 18.77 -9.30
CA ASN A 121 -10.50 17.83 -9.09
C ASN A 121 -10.53 17.24 -7.68
N LEU A 122 -9.63 17.66 -6.79
CA LEU A 122 -9.60 17.18 -5.42
C LEU A 122 -10.55 17.99 -4.54
N ALA A 123 -11.35 17.31 -3.72
CA ALA A 123 -12.19 17.98 -2.73
C ALA A 123 -11.37 18.42 -1.52
N ASN A 124 -10.45 17.59 -1.07
CA ASN A 124 -9.62 17.83 0.11
C ASN A 124 -8.47 16.83 0.18
N ILE A 125 -7.50 17.10 1.06
CA ILE A 125 -6.47 16.16 1.49
C ILE A 125 -6.58 15.95 2.99
N SER A 126 -6.41 14.72 3.48
CA SER A 126 -6.33 14.43 4.91
C SER A 126 -4.95 13.91 5.28
N LEU A 127 -4.51 14.31 6.46
CA LEU A 127 -3.26 13.86 7.06
C LEU A 127 -3.60 12.83 8.13
N GLU A 128 -3.08 11.61 7.98
CA GLU A 128 -3.40 10.46 8.83
C GLU A 128 -2.12 9.80 9.36
N ASP A 129 -2.25 9.08 10.47
CA ASP A 129 -1.16 8.26 11.07
C ASP A 129 0.17 9.00 11.27
N VAL A 130 0.11 10.28 11.65
CA VAL A 130 1.30 11.12 11.84
C VAL A 130 2.07 10.69 13.08
N GLN A 131 3.36 10.44 12.91
CA GLN A 131 4.26 10.15 14.01
C GLN A 131 5.63 10.80 13.74
N GLY A 132 5.89 11.89 14.46
CA GLY A 132 7.04 12.73 14.19
C GLY A 132 6.92 13.36 12.80
N ASP A 133 7.89 13.12 11.94
CA ASP A 133 7.93 13.65 10.57
C ASP A 133 7.42 12.65 9.51
N THR A 134 6.94 11.47 9.93
CA THR A 134 6.36 10.46 9.03
C THR A 134 4.84 10.43 9.16
N GLY A 135 4.13 10.17 8.05
CA GLY A 135 2.68 10.09 8.03
C GLY A 135 2.12 9.72 6.66
N THR A 136 0.80 9.68 6.58
CA THR A 136 0.05 9.32 5.37
C THR A 136 -0.77 10.51 4.90
N ILE A 137 -0.65 10.90 3.63
CA ILE A 137 -1.50 11.92 3.00
C ILE A 137 -2.50 11.20 2.11
N ARG A 138 -3.78 11.31 2.45
CA ARG A 138 -4.87 10.71 1.67
C ARG A 138 -5.54 11.76 0.81
N PHE A 139 -5.76 11.40 -0.46
CA PHE A 139 -6.44 12.24 -1.44
C PHE A 139 -7.94 11.94 -1.44
N VAL A 140 -8.74 13.00 -1.26
CA VAL A 140 -10.20 12.91 -1.21
C VAL A 140 -10.77 13.45 -2.52
N GLN A 141 -11.33 12.57 -3.35
CA GLN A 141 -12.04 13.01 -4.55
C GLN A 141 -13.49 13.35 -4.20
N PRO A 142 -14.09 14.38 -4.84
CA PRO A 142 -15.50 14.66 -4.69
C PRO A 142 -16.31 13.46 -5.16
N MET A 143 -17.28 13.02 -4.34
CA MET A 143 -18.16 11.93 -4.75
C MET A 143 -19.16 12.42 -5.78
N PRO A 144 -19.30 11.75 -6.93
CA PRO A 144 -20.37 12.06 -7.85
C PRO A 144 -21.72 11.76 -7.18
N TYR A 145 -22.58 12.77 -7.10
CA TYR A 145 -23.97 12.60 -6.70
C TYR A 145 -24.70 11.86 -7.83
N TYR A 146 -25.04 10.61 -7.61
CA TYR A 146 -25.91 9.89 -8.51
C TYR A 146 -27.24 9.59 -7.83
N ASN A 147 -28.33 10.21 -8.31
CA ASN A 147 -29.73 9.99 -7.91
C ASN A 147 -30.05 10.02 -6.41
N GLY A 148 -29.49 10.96 -5.65
CA GLY A 148 -29.88 11.16 -4.24
C GLY A 148 -29.47 10.04 -3.27
N TYR A 149 -28.93 8.96 -3.75
CA TYR A 149 -28.32 7.93 -2.93
C TYR A 149 -26.85 8.28 -2.75
N HIS A 150 -26.45 8.49 -1.52
CA HIS A 150 -25.05 8.41 -1.14
C HIS A 150 -24.61 6.99 -1.54
N TYR A 151 -23.88 6.84 -2.61
CA TYR A 151 -23.06 5.66 -2.82
C TYR A 151 -21.92 5.77 -1.80
N GLY A 152 -22.36 5.59 -0.54
CA GLY A 152 -21.60 5.81 0.63
C GLY A 152 -20.43 4.84 0.67
N ASN A 153 -19.30 5.40 0.96
CA ASN A 153 -18.22 4.77 1.72
C ASN A 153 -17.65 3.43 1.25
N ALA A 154 -17.82 3.03 -0.01
CA ALA A 154 -17.04 1.90 -0.52
C ALA A 154 -15.52 2.19 -0.46
N TYR A 155 -15.13 3.47 -0.46
CA TYR A 155 -13.74 3.90 -0.34
C TYR A 155 -13.33 4.27 1.10
N TYR A 156 -14.28 4.64 1.97
CA TYR A 156 -14.01 5.05 3.36
C TYR A 156 -14.36 3.99 4.40
N GLY A 157 -14.90 2.86 3.96
CA GLY A 157 -15.17 1.76 4.87
C GLY A 157 -13.85 1.20 5.37
N ARG A 158 -13.49 1.55 6.59
CA ARG A 158 -12.68 0.74 7.48
C ARG A 158 -13.31 -0.65 7.56
N ARG A 159 -13.23 -1.42 6.46
CA ARG A 159 -13.59 -2.82 6.52
C ARG A 159 -12.62 -3.48 7.47
N ARG A 160 -13.16 -3.98 8.54
CA ARG A 160 -12.60 -4.92 9.52
C ARG A 160 -12.19 -6.21 8.80
N GLY A 161 -11.30 -6.15 7.84
CA GLY A 161 -10.85 -7.28 7.06
C GLY A 161 -9.60 -6.87 6.32
N GLY A 162 -8.45 -7.29 6.82
CA GLY A 162 -7.14 -7.29 6.20
C GLY A 162 -6.75 -5.97 5.52
N TYR A 163 -5.75 -5.31 6.04
CA TYR A 163 -5.05 -4.22 5.37
C TYR A 163 -4.61 -4.72 3.98
N ASP A 164 -5.30 -4.31 2.93
CA ASP A 164 -4.81 -4.49 1.58
C ASP A 164 -3.84 -3.33 1.28
N ALA A 165 -2.59 -3.53 1.66
CA ALA A 165 -1.52 -2.55 1.50
C ALA A 165 -1.44 -2.03 0.06
N ARG A 166 -1.75 -2.85 -0.94
CA ARG A 166 -1.76 -2.44 -2.35
C ARG A 166 -2.82 -1.39 -2.65
N ARG A 167 -4.01 -1.54 -2.07
CA ARG A 167 -5.10 -0.60 -2.28
C ARG A 167 -4.82 0.73 -1.59
N GLU A 168 -4.22 0.68 -0.43
CA GLU A 168 -3.84 1.88 0.33
C GLU A 168 -2.72 2.64 -0.37
N LEU A 169 -1.74 1.94 -0.92
CA LEU A 169 -0.65 2.51 -1.71
C LEU A 169 -1.11 3.23 -2.98
N SER A 170 -2.26 2.85 -3.57
CA SER A 170 -2.80 3.49 -4.76
C SER A 170 -3.73 4.67 -4.47
N THR A 171 -4.12 4.89 -3.21
CA THR A 171 -5.11 5.91 -2.82
C THR A 171 -4.54 7.00 -1.92
N ALA A 172 -3.31 6.86 -1.47
CA ALA A 172 -2.65 7.78 -0.54
C ALA A 172 -1.14 7.76 -0.71
N PHE A 173 -0.46 8.82 -0.33
CA PHE A 173 0.97 8.80 -0.05
C PHE A 173 1.17 8.15 1.31
N PHE A 174 1.39 6.86 1.29
CA PHE A 174 1.42 6.03 2.48
C PHE A 174 2.76 6.15 3.21
N MET A 175 2.71 6.54 4.50
CA MET A 175 3.87 6.58 5.39
C MET A 175 5.11 7.21 4.73
N ILE A 176 5.00 8.44 4.27
CA ILE A 176 6.12 9.20 3.72
C ILE A 176 6.90 9.91 4.81
N ASP A 177 8.17 10.13 4.57
CA ASP A 177 9.04 10.98 5.38
C ASP A 177 8.89 12.44 4.93
N GLY A 178 9.07 13.41 5.86
CA GLY A 178 8.84 14.82 5.54
C GLY A 178 7.37 15.16 5.29
N VAL A 179 6.44 14.44 5.92
CA VAL A 179 5.00 14.54 5.62
C VAL A 179 4.44 15.94 5.74
N HIS A 180 4.92 16.74 6.70
CA HIS A 180 4.45 18.10 6.91
C HIS A 180 4.85 19.05 5.77
N GLU A 181 6.06 18.87 5.23
CA GLU A 181 6.53 19.66 4.09
C GLU A 181 5.74 19.32 2.83
N VAL A 182 5.55 18.03 2.57
CA VAL A 182 4.79 17.54 1.40
C VAL A 182 3.32 17.95 1.50
N TYR A 183 2.71 17.85 2.68
CA TYR A 183 1.34 18.29 2.91
C TYR A 183 1.16 19.79 2.62
N ARG A 184 2.09 20.62 3.13
CA ARG A 184 2.07 22.07 2.86
C ARG A 184 2.21 22.37 1.37
N MET A 185 3.16 21.70 0.70
CA MET A 185 3.37 21.84 -0.75
C MET A 185 2.11 21.53 -1.55
N ILE A 186 1.43 20.42 -1.25
CA ILE A 186 0.18 20.04 -1.92
C ILE A 186 -0.93 21.05 -1.60
N SER A 187 -1.04 21.50 -0.35
CA SER A 187 -2.04 22.50 0.06
C SER A 187 -1.87 23.83 -0.67
N GLU A 188 -0.63 24.26 -0.89
CA GLU A 188 -0.33 25.46 -1.67
C GLU A 188 -0.74 25.32 -3.14
N GLN A 189 -0.55 24.15 -3.74
CA GLN A 189 -1.00 23.90 -5.12
C GLN A 189 -2.54 23.85 -5.22
N LEU A 190 -3.20 23.23 -4.26
CA LEU A 190 -4.68 23.24 -4.18
C LEU A 190 -5.24 24.66 -4.08
N GLY A 191 -4.63 25.52 -3.26
CA GLY A 191 -5.05 26.92 -3.15
C GLY A 191 -4.82 27.77 -4.40
N ARG A 192 -3.93 27.36 -5.31
CA ARG A 192 -3.70 28.03 -6.60
C ARG A 192 -4.68 27.61 -7.69
N THR A 193 -5.28 26.42 -7.54
CA THR A 193 -6.20 25.83 -8.52
C THR A 193 -7.67 26.02 -8.16
N ALA A 194 -7.98 26.46 -6.92
CA ALA A 194 -9.32 26.84 -6.46
C ALA A 194 -9.65 28.28 -6.80
#